data_fcb8e4a627f03c47c63caa724f46226d
#
_entry.id   fcb8e4a627f03c47c63caa724f46226d
#
_cell.length_a   1.000
_cell.length_b   1.000
_cell.length_c   1.000
_cell.angle_alpha   90.00
_cell.angle_beta   90.00
_cell.angle_gamma   90.00
#
_symmetry.space_group_name_H-M   'P 1'
#
loop_
_entity.id
_entity.type
_entity.pdbx_description
1 polymer ?
#
loop_
_entity_poly.entity_id
_entity_poly.type
_entity_poly.pdbx_seq_one_letter_code
_entity_poly.pdbx_strand_id
1 'polypeptide(L)'
;MDIFSGLFSRRDNTPRPDHVTFTLAQASYTYEDGNTGLHDTTLTLDTRRTAVIGLNGSGKTTLLKLLDGSLTPTSGSVTICAGEHTLYPGSCKDRKRVEQLIGCVRREEIPNSFYRSENIAKALDAHMQARHIADAERQARIGSLLAQLDLSVWRDRPADALDSEHRHLLAIAAALCLDPAVLVADEPTKGLDEIGTAHVARALFALDRQVVFATHDTDMITRPEYAIDRALLLDGGRIMFNGSPQDAVTAYTNLIRRMRDRA
;
A
#
# COMPACT_ATOMS: atom_id res chain seq x y z
N MET A 1 -13.73 -5.93 18.36
CA MET A 1 -13.07 -5.70 19.65
C MET A 1 -11.61 -5.99 19.42
N ASP A 2 -10.82 -4.94 19.23
CA ASP A 2 -9.45 -5.02 18.73
C ASP A 2 -8.53 -5.50 19.86
N ILE A 3 -8.17 -6.78 19.86
CA ILE A 3 -7.31 -7.40 20.89
C ILE A 3 -5.84 -6.94 20.73
N PHE A 4 -5.51 -6.20 19.67
CA PHE A 4 -4.14 -5.90 19.26
C PHE A 4 -3.68 -4.46 19.51
N SER A 5 -4.56 -3.55 19.91
CA SER A 5 -4.18 -2.12 20.14
C SER A 5 -3.19 -1.92 21.30
N GLY A 6 -3.00 -2.93 22.16
CA GLY A 6 -2.12 -2.85 23.33
C GLY A 6 -0.78 -3.58 23.22
N LEU A 7 -0.52 -4.35 22.14
CA LEU A 7 0.64 -5.26 22.08
C LEU A 7 1.92 -4.63 21.52
N PHE A 8 1.84 -3.44 20.91
CA PHE A 8 2.96 -2.85 20.19
C PHE A 8 3.35 -1.50 20.79
N SER A 9 4.20 -1.54 21.81
CA SER A 9 4.86 -0.33 22.35
C SER A 9 5.97 0.12 21.42
N ARG A 10 5.82 1.30 20.80
CA ARG A 10 6.90 1.98 20.05
C ARG A 10 7.95 2.50 21.03
N ARG A 11 9.26 2.44 20.68
CA ARG A 11 10.34 3.12 21.44
C ARG A 11 10.19 4.64 21.44
N ASP A 12 9.62 5.25 20.41
CA ASP A 12 9.04 6.58 20.50
C ASP A 12 7.62 6.37 21.04
N ASN A 13 7.37 6.87 22.23
CA ASN A 13 6.11 6.78 22.95
C ASN A 13 4.96 7.57 22.25
N THR A 14 5.09 7.79 20.96
CA THR A 14 4.08 8.44 20.12
C THR A 14 3.11 7.37 19.65
N PRO A 15 1.84 7.45 20.07
CA PRO A 15 0.83 6.52 19.58
C PRO A 15 0.79 6.60 18.04
N ARG A 16 0.52 5.45 17.40
CA ARG A 16 0.24 5.44 15.96
C ARG A 16 -0.87 6.45 15.69
N PRO A 17 -0.72 7.36 14.71
CA PRO A 17 -1.79 8.29 14.39
C PRO A 17 -3.01 7.50 13.88
N ASP A 18 -4.17 7.79 14.43
CA ASP A 18 -5.44 7.16 14.03
C ASP A 18 -5.83 7.56 12.62
N HIS A 19 -5.29 8.67 12.13
CA HIS A 19 -5.60 9.23 10.83
C HIS A 19 -4.37 9.87 10.18
N VAL A 20 -4.19 9.60 8.90
CA VAL A 20 -3.12 10.19 8.08
C VAL A 20 -3.76 10.86 6.86
N THR A 21 -3.39 12.10 6.62
CA THR A 21 -3.85 12.85 5.44
C THR A 21 -2.68 13.08 4.48
N PHE A 22 -2.86 12.65 3.24
CA PHE A 22 -1.95 13.01 2.14
C PHE A 22 -2.49 14.21 1.41
N THR A 23 -1.65 15.21 1.14
CA THR A 23 -2.01 16.37 0.33
C THR A 23 -1.01 16.54 -0.80
N LEU A 24 -1.50 16.51 -2.03
CA LEU A 24 -0.78 16.90 -3.22
C LEU A 24 -1.19 18.35 -3.56
N ALA A 25 -0.24 19.26 -3.67
CA ALA A 25 -0.47 20.65 -4.05
C ALA A 25 0.22 20.91 -5.39
N GLN A 26 -0.56 20.91 -6.47
CA GLN A 26 -0.08 21.07 -7.86
C GLN A 26 1.11 20.13 -8.15
N ALA A 27 1.08 18.94 -7.60
CA ALA A 27 2.17 17.97 -7.74
C ALA A 27 2.13 17.32 -9.11
N SER A 28 3.28 17.30 -9.79
CA SER A 28 3.47 16.57 -11.05
C SER A 28 4.74 15.74 -11.02
N TYR A 29 4.80 14.75 -11.90
CA TYR A 29 6.00 13.94 -12.06
C TYR A 29 6.25 13.60 -13.53
N THR A 30 7.45 13.92 -14.00
CA THR A 30 7.95 13.57 -15.33
C THR A 30 9.19 12.70 -15.16
N TYR A 31 9.21 11.54 -15.82
CA TYR A 31 10.34 10.64 -15.84
C TYR A 31 11.51 11.20 -16.66
N GLU A 32 12.72 10.65 -16.48
CA GLU A 32 13.93 11.08 -17.20
C GLU A 32 13.83 10.93 -18.71
N ASP A 33 13.01 9.99 -19.20
CA ASP A 33 12.72 9.78 -20.62
C ASP A 33 11.73 10.79 -21.22
N GLY A 34 11.29 11.78 -20.42
CA GLY A 34 10.34 12.81 -20.81
C GLY A 34 8.86 12.40 -20.69
N ASN A 35 8.56 11.15 -20.34
CA ASN A 35 7.18 10.71 -20.16
C ASN A 35 6.59 11.28 -18.86
N THR A 36 5.39 11.87 -18.95
CA THR A 36 4.69 12.40 -17.79
C THR A 36 3.93 11.27 -17.09
N GLY A 37 4.36 10.94 -15.88
CA GLY A 37 3.70 9.94 -15.05
C GLY A 37 2.49 10.46 -14.27
N LEU A 38 2.53 11.74 -13.87
CA LEU A 38 1.42 12.46 -13.25
C LEU A 38 1.45 13.92 -13.65
N HIS A 39 0.35 14.42 -14.19
CA HIS A 39 0.16 15.86 -14.48
C HIS A 39 -0.18 16.61 -13.19
N ASP A 40 -0.12 17.97 -13.26
CA ASP A 40 -0.45 18.84 -12.14
C ASP A 40 -1.71 18.39 -11.44
N THR A 41 -1.53 17.91 -10.20
CA THR A 41 -2.59 17.30 -9.42
C THR A 41 -2.68 17.99 -8.07
N THR A 42 -3.90 18.43 -7.74
CA THR A 42 -4.26 18.89 -6.40
C THR A 42 -5.26 17.88 -5.83
N LEU A 43 -4.89 17.21 -4.74
CA LEU A 43 -5.64 16.11 -4.17
C LEU A 43 -5.39 16.01 -2.67
N THR A 44 -6.42 15.74 -1.90
CA THR A 44 -6.32 15.33 -0.50
C THR A 44 -6.88 13.92 -0.35
N LEU A 45 -6.12 13.03 0.30
CA LEU A 45 -6.54 11.66 0.64
C LEU A 45 -6.53 11.51 2.16
N ASP A 46 -7.71 11.33 2.70
CA ASP A 46 -7.99 11.27 4.14
C ASP A 46 -8.95 10.14 4.51
N THR A 47 -9.40 9.35 3.54
CA THR A 47 -10.32 8.23 3.75
C THR A 47 -9.59 6.98 4.21
N ARG A 48 -10.28 6.10 4.91
CA ARG A 48 -9.70 4.85 5.42
C ARG A 48 -9.26 3.92 4.29
N ARG A 49 -10.07 3.82 3.22
CA ARG A 49 -9.77 2.96 2.06
C ARG A 49 -10.00 3.70 0.77
N THR A 50 -8.90 3.99 0.07
CA THR A 50 -8.92 4.64 -1.23
C THR A 50 -8.42 3.68 -2.30
N ALA A 51 -9.25 3.42 -3.31
CA ALA A 51 -8.84 2.70 -4.51
C ALA A 51 -8.36 3.68 -5.60
N VAL A 52 -7.35 3.27 -6.36
CA VAL A 52 -6.86 3.98 -7.54
C VAL A 52 -6.99 3.03 -8.73
N ILE A 53 -7.89 3.34 -9.66
CA ILE A 53 -8.16 2.53 -10.85
C ILE A 53 -7.74 3.26 -12.12
N GLY A 54 -7.59 2.51 -13.21
CA GLY A 54 -7.20 3.03 -14.52
C GLY A 54 -6.44 2.00 -15.34
N LEU A 55 -6.24 2.27 -16.60
CA LEU A 55 -5.52 1.40 -17.52
C LEU A 55 -4.02 1.31 -17.17
N ASN A 56 -3.32 0.37 -17.81
CA ASN A 56 -1.86 0.31 -17.71
C ASN A 56 -1.27 1.61 -18.28
N GLY A 57 -0.26 2.16 -17.58
CA GLY A 57 0.33 3.45 -17.95
C GLY A 57 -0.48 4.69 -17.55
N SER A 58 -1.62 4.56 -16.87
CA SER A 58 -2.46 5.71 -16.48
C SER A 58 -1.89 6.59 -15.36
N GLY A 59 -0.77 6.21 -14.72
CA GLY A 59 -0.14 6.99 -13.65
C GLY A 59 -0.39 6.47 -12.23
N LYS A 60 -1.10 5.34 -12.03
CA LYS A 60 -1.40 4.78 -10.69
C LYS A 60 -0.15 4.54 -9.85
N THR A 61 0.80 3.79 -10.40
CA THR A 61 2.08 3.50 -9.72
C THR A 61 2.87 4.78 -9.42
N THR A 62 2.81 5.79 -10.30
CA THR A 62 3.47 7.08 -10.08
C THR A 62 2.83 7.82 -8.90
N LEU A 63 1.49 7.88 -8.86
CA LEU A 63 0.77 8.46 -7.72
C LEU A 63 1.15 7.77 -6.42
N LEU A 64 1.09 6.43 -6.36
CA LEU A 64 1.44 5.67 -5.15
C LEU A 64 2.90 5.92 -4.71
N LYS A 65 3.85 5.97 -5.64
CA LYS A 65 5.26 6.25 -5.35
C LYS A 65 5.52 7.67 -4.86
N LEU A 66 4.68 8.63 -5.25
CA LEU A 66 4.72 9.98 -4.70
C LEU A 66 4.20 10.01 -3.25
N LEU A 67 3.16 9.22 -2.94
CA LEU A 67 2.62 9.11 -1.58
C LEU A 67 3.61 8.44 -0.63
N ASP A 68 4.29 7.37 -1.07
CA ASP A 68 5.23 6.62 -0.22
C ASP A 68 6.65 7.22 -0.17
N GLY A 69 6.91 8.28 -0.93
CA GLY A 69 8.20 8.96 -0.99
C GLY A 69 9.27 8.25 -1.82
N SER A 70 8.91 7.20 -2.57
CA SER A 70 9.82 6.55 -3.53
C SER A 70 10.13 7.44 -4.73
N LEU A 71 9.24 8.40 -5.02
CA LEU A 71 9.45 9.46 -6.00
C LEU A 71 9.26 10.83 -5.34
N THR A 72 10.05 11.80 -5.78
CA THR A 72 9.88 13.21 -5.42
C THR A 72 9.20 13.93 -6.59
N PRO A 73 8.15 14.75 -6.37
CA PRO A 73 7.48 15.43 -7.45
C PRO A 73 8.47 16.35 -8.20
N THR A 74 8.35 16.43 -9.54
CA THR A 74 9.14 17.35 -10.38
C THR A 74 8.68 18.80 -10.23
N SER A 75 7.40 19.01 -9.92
CA SER A 75 6.87 20.30 -9.51
C SER A 75 5.76 20.14 -8.48
N GLY A 76 5.43 21.23 -7.76
CA GLY A 76 4.48 21.19 -6.66
C GLY A 76 5.04 20.48 -5.42
N SER A 77 4.16 19.97 -4.56
CA SER A 77 4.57 19.32 -3.34
C SER A 77 3.61 18.19 -2.92
N VAL A 78 4.17 17.22 -2.19
CA VAL A 78 3.40 16.17 -1.48
C VAL A 78 3.71 16.30 0.00
N THR A 79 2.67 16.33 0.83
CA THR A 79 2.79 16.36 2.28
C THR A 79 1.96 15.26 2.93
N ILE A 80 2.41 14.78 4.09
CA ILE A 80 1.73 13.80 4.91
C ILE A 80 1.50 14.42 6.29
N CYS A 81 0.25 14.62 6.66
CA CYS A 81 -0.11 15.05 8.00
C CYS A 81 -0.47 13.83 8.85
N ALA A 82 0.23 13.64 9.96
CA ALA A 82 0.07 12.53 10.88
C ALA A 82 0.05 13.07 12.32
N GLY A 83 -1.15 13.28 12.88
CA GLY A 83 -1.34 14.04 14.13
C GLY A 83 -0.83 15.47 13.96
N GLU A 84 0.05 15.92 14.87
CA GLU A 84 0.64 17.28 14.83
C GLU A 84 1.85 17.39 13.87
N HIS A 85 2.26 16.28 13.21
CA HIS A 85 3.44 16.26 12.37
C HIS A 85 3.07 16.39 10.90
N THR A 86 3.77 17.29 10.19
CA THR A 86 3.76 17.35 8.73
C THR A 86 5.09 16.82 8.21
N LEU A 87 5.03 15.80 7.36
CA LEU A 87 6.17 15.14 6.74
C LEU A 87 6.16 15.40 5.23
N TYR A 88 7.35 15.47 4.65
CA TYR A 88 7.55 15.63 3.21
C TYR A 88 8.19 14.34 2.66
N PRO A 89 7.44 13.48 1.95
CA PRO A 89 7.92 12.16 1.51
C PRO A 89 9.22 12.22 0.71
N GLY A 90 9.39 13.24 -0.12
CA GLY A 90 10.63 13.47 -0.88
C GLY A 90 11.82 14.02 -0.09
N SER A 91 11.64 14.35 1.21
CA SER A 91 12.69 14.93 2.04
C SER A 91 13.57 13.87 2.70
N CYS A 92 14.89 13.97 2.52
CA CYS A 92 15.85 13.10 3.21
C CYS A 92 15.72 13.17 4.75
N LYS A 93 15.25 14.31 5.31
CA LYS A 93 15.07 14.47 6.75
C LYS A 93 13.90 13.66 7.29
N ASP A 94 12.83 13.54 6.49
CA ASP A 94 11.60 12.88 6.90
C ASP A 94 11.55 11.41 6.49
N ARG A 95 12.48 10.98 5.62
CA ARG A 95 12.51 9.65 5.02
C ARG A 95 12.30 8.51 6.04
N LYS A 96 13.04 8.49 7.14
CA LYS A 96 12.91 7.44 8.16
C LYS A 96 11.53 7.42 8.80
N ARG A 97 10.93 8.60 9.04
CA ARG A 97 9.58 8.72 9.61
C ARG A 97 8.51 8.28 8.60
N VAL A 98 8.68 8.65 7.33
CA VAL A 98 7.79 8.19 6.24
C VAL A 98 7.84 6.67 6.11
N GLU A 99 9.04 6.07 6.09
CA GLU A 99 9.22 4.61 6.03
C GLU A 99 8.65 3.87 7.26
N GLN A 100 8.55 4.51 8.41
CA GLN A 100 7.88 3.95 9.60
C GLN A 100 6.36 4.11 9.55
N LEU A 101 5.89 5.20 8.94
CA LEU A 101 4.47 5.55 8.86
C LEU A 101 3.75 4.76 7.76
N ILE A 102 4.45 4.46 6.67
CA ILE A 102 3.89 3.86 5.46
C ILE A 102 4.52 2.51 5.18
N GLY A 103 3.70 1.47 5.14
CA GLY A 103 4.07 0.16 4.62
C GLY A 103 3.76 0.07 3.13
N CYS A 104 4.73 -0.43 2.33
CA CYS A 104 4.57 -0.56 0.90
C CYS A 104 4.38 -2.02 0.51
N VAL A 105 3.32 -2.30 -0.26
CA VAL A 105 3.06 -3.61 -0.86
C VAL A 105 3.07 -3.44 -2.38
N ARG A 106 3.91 -4.20 -3.08
CA ARG A 106 4.04 -4.14 -4.54
C ARG A 106 3.90 -5.54 -5.11
N ARG A 107 2.66 -5.92 -5.47
CA ARG A 107 2.35 -7.28 -5.93
C ARG A 107 2.87 -8.33 -4.93
N GLU A 108 3.53 -9.37 -5.44
CA GLU A 108 4.24 -10.41 -4.68
C GLU A 108 5.71 -10.05 -4.37
N GLU A 109 6.11 -8.78 -4.56
CA GLU A 109 7.49 -8.35 -4.33
C GLU A 109 7.80 -8.31 -2.84
N ILE A 110 8.67 -9.20 -2.41
CA ILE A 110 9.25 -9.21 -1.07
C ILE A 110 10.71 -8.74 -1.14
N PRO A 111 11.26 -8.18 -0.07
CA PRO A 111 12.66 -7.76 -0.07
C PRO A 111 13.61 -8.90 -0.47
N ASN A 112 14.62 -8.63 -1.29
CA ASN A 112 15.60 -9.64 -1.73
C ASN A 112 16.31 -10.36 -0.57
N SER A 113 16.40 -9.73 0.60
CA SER A 113 16.94 -10.34 1.81
C SER A 113 16.11 -11.53 2.30
N PHE A 114 14.81 -11.57 1.99
CA PHE A 114 13.93 -12.68 2.37
C PHE A 114 14.30 -13.98 1.66
N TYR A 115 14.69 -13.91 0.39
CA TYR A 115 15.16 -15.08 -0.37
C TYR A 115 16.53 -15.63 0.08
N ARG A 116 17.29 -14.83 0.86
CA ARG A 116 18.58 -15.24 1.43
C ARG A 116 18.44 -15.74 2.87
N SER A 117 17.27 -15.63 3.44
CA SER A 117 16.99 -16.07 4.81
C SER A 117 16.63 -17.56 4.82
N GLU A 118 16.96 -18.25 5.89
CA GLU A 118 16.68 -19.68 6.06
C GLU A 118 15.16 -19.98 6.00
N ASN A 119 14.36 -19.08 6.56
CA ASN A 119 12.91 -19.17 6.55
C ASN A 119 12.26 -17.80 6.68
N ILE A 120 10.93 -17.75 6.48
CA ILE A 120 10.19 -16.48 6.50
C ILE A 120 10.17 -15.82 7.89
N ALA A 121 10.18 -16.59 8.97
CA ALA A 121 10.21 -16.02 10.31
C ALA A 121 11.54 -15.29 10.57
N LYS A 122 12.68 -15.91 10.19
CA LYS A 122 14.00 -15.27 10.27
C LYS A 122 14.13 -14.06 9.34
N ALA A 123 13.49 -14.10 8.17
CA ALA A 123 13.45 -12.96 7.25
C ALA A 123 12.73 -11.75 7.87
N LEU A 124 11.55 -11.95 8.45
CA LEU A 124 10.81 -10.92 9.17
C LEU A 124 11.58 -10.40 10.39
N ASP A 125 12.21 -11.31 11.17
CA ASP A 125 13.03 -10.95 12.32
C ASP A 125 14.19 -10.03 11.93
N ALA A 126 14.95 -10.41 10.92
CA ALA A 126 16.09 -9.61 10.41
C ALA A 126 15.62 -8.24 9.88
N HIS A 127 14.46 -8.18 9.21
CA HIS A 127 13.89 -6.93 8.72
C HIS A 127 13.53 -5.96 9.85
N MET A 128 12.95 -6.46 10.94
CA MET A 128 12.65 -5.68 12.13
C MET A 128 13.90 -5.34 12.97
N GLN A 129 14.87 -6.28 13.04
CA GLN A 129 16.14 -6.06 13.74
C GLN A 129 16.93 -4.89 13.14
N ALA A 130 16.94 -4.75 11.81
CA ALA A 130 17.55 -3.62 11.11
C ALA A 130 16.96 -2.27 11.49
N ARG A 131 15.76 -2.26 12.12
CA ARG A 131 15.06 -1.08 12.64
C ARG A 131 15.14 -0.97 14.17
N HIS A 132 16.01 -1.76 14.81
CA HIS A 132 16.28 -1.75 16.25
C HIS A 132 15.06 -2.07 17.12
N ILE A 133 14.10 -2.86 16.63
CA ILE A 133 12.97 -3.35 17.42
C ILE A 133 13.49 -4.42 18.40
N ALA A 134 13.03 -4.39 19.65
CA ALA A 134 13.45 -5.32 20.70
C ALA A 134 13.07 -6.78 20.39
N ASP A 135 13.89 -7.74 20.81
CA ASP A 135 13.74 -9.17 20.47
C ASP A 135 12.36 -9.73 20.85
N ALA A 136 11.94 -9.52 22.11
CA ALA A 136 10.63 -9.99 22.58
C ALA A 136 9.46 -9.43 21.75
N GLU A 137 9.56 -8.16 21.35
CA GLU A 137 8.56 -7.51 20.50
C GLU A 137 8.57 -8.08 19.08
N ARG A 138 9.75 -8.32 18.49
CA ARG A 138 9.88 -8.95 17.18
C ARG A 138 9.21 -10.32 17.15
N GLN A 139 9.53 -11.18 18.12
CA GLN A 139 8.95 -12.54 18.19
C GLN A 139 7.42 -12.51 18.35
N ALA A 140 6.90 -11.62 19.17
CA ALA A 140 5.44 -11.45 19.34
C ALA A 140 4.79 -10.98 18.04
N ARG A 141 5.39 -9.99 17.34
CA ARG A 141 4.88 -9.51 16.04
C ARG A 141 4.91 -10.58 14.97
N ILE A 142 6.01 -11.34 14.86
CA ILE A 142 6.11 -12.44 13.87
C ILE A 142 5.00 -13.44 14.11
N GLY A 143 4.83 -13.91 15.34
CA GLY A 143 3.76 -14.86 15.65
C GLY A 143 2.38 -14.35 15.29
N SER A 144 2.08 -13.11 15.63
CA SER A 144 0.80 -12.47 15.34
C SER A 144 0.57 -12.28 13.82
N LEU A 145 1.55 -11.75 13.09
CA LEU A 145 1.44 -11.52 11.64
C LEU A 145 1.27 -12.82 10.87
N LEU A 146 2.07 -13.85 11.21
CA LEU A 146 1.96 -15.15 10.54
C LEU A 146 0.60 -15.81 10.81
N ALA A 147 0.05 -15.67 12.01
CA ALA A 147 -1.27 -16.18 12.33
C ALA A 147 -2.39 -15.42 11.61
N GLN A 148 -2.30 -14.08 11.57
CA GLN A 148 -3.31 -13.22 10.97
C GLN A 148 -3.37 -13.36 9.44
N LEU A 149 -2.24 -13.69 8.81
CA LEU A 149 -2.10 -13.79 7.36
C LEU A 149 -2.05 -15.25 6.86
N ASP A 150 -2.48 -16.20 7.67
CA ASP A 150 -2.48 -17.63 7.35
C ASP A 150 -1.12 -18.21 6.90
N LEU A 151 -0.03 -17.60 7.38
CA LEU A 151 1.34 -17.99 7.10
C LEU A 151 1.98 -18.87 8.18
N SER A 152 1.24 -19.28 9.22
CA SER A 152 1.80 -20.01 10.36
C SER A 152 2.44 -21.35 9.98
N VAL A 153 1.84 -22.07 9.03
CA VAL A 153 2.37 -23.36 8.53
C VAL A 153 3.63 -23.19 7.68
N TRP A 154 3.87 -21.99 7.18
CA TRP A 154 5.02 -21.61 6.36
C TRP A 154 6.16 -21.01 7.16
N ARG A 155 5.98 -20.81 8.47
CA ARG A 155 6.91 -20.14 9.38
C ARG A 155 8.37 -20.53 9.16
N ASP A 156 8.62 -21.84 9.08
CA ASP A 156 9.96 -22.43 9.00
C ASP A 156 10.34 -22.83 7.57
N ARG A 157 9.61 -22.33 6.57
CA ARG A 157 9.88 -22.55 5.15
C ARG A 157 10.59 -21.34 4.56
N PRO A 158 11.52 -21.55 3.58
CA PRO A 158 12.12 -20.45 2.86
C PRO A 158 11.11 -19.76 1.93
N ALA A 159 11.37 -18.49 1.60
CA ALA A 159 10.44 -17.66 0.82
C ALA A 159 10.20 -18.18 -0.61
N ASP A 160 11.15 -18.88 -1.21
CA ASP A 160 11.06 -19.48 -2.54
C ASP A 160 10.16 -20.75 -2.57
N ALA A 161 9.91 -21.36 -1.42
CA ALA A 161 8.98 -22.50 -1.31
C ALA A 161 7.49 -22.07 -1.30
N LEU A 162 7.20 -20.77 -1.16
CA LEU A 162 5.83 -20.24 -1.17
C LEU A 162 5.30 -20.19 -2.62
N ASP A 163 4.02 -20.53 -2.78
CA ASP A 163 3.29 -20.25 -4.01
C ASP A 163 3.01 -18.75 -4.16
N SER A 164 2.36 -18.35 -5.26
CA SER A 164 2.10 -16.94 -5.56
C SER A 164 1.23 -16.27 -4.50
N GLU A 165 0.18 -16.95 -4.03
CA GLU A 165 -0.73 -16.42 -3.02
C GLU A 165 0.00 -16.14 -1.70
N HIS A 166 0.75 -17.11 -1.18
CA HIS A 166 1.49 -16.96 0.07
C HIS A 166 2.63 -15.94 -0.05
N ARG A 167 3.21 -15.74 -1.26
CA ARG A 167 4.15 -14.62 -1.48
C ARG A 167 3.48 -13.26 -1.38
N HIS A 168 2.26 -13.08 -1.89
CA HIS A 168 1.49 -11.85 -1.70
C HIS A 168 1.20 -11.58 -0.21
N LEU A 169 0.79 -12.62 0.54
CA LEU A 169 0.58 -12.52 1.98
C LEU A 169 1.89 -12.20 2.73
N LEU A 170 3.02 -12.78 2.32
CA LEU A 170 4.33 -12.45 2.89
C LEU A 170 4.76 -11.01 2.57
N ALA A 171 4.44 -10.48 1.38
CA ALA A 171 4.67 -9.07 1.06
C ALA A 171 3.87 -8.14 1.97
N ILE A 172 2.62 -8.49 2.28
CA ILE A 172 1.79 -7.77 3.26
C ILE A 172 2.42 -7.89 4.67
N ALA A 173 2.86 -9.10 5.08
CA ALA A 173 3.54 -9.28 6.36
C ALA A 173 4.80 -8.43 6.50
N ALA A 174 5.62 -8.36 5.44
CA ALA A 174 6.82 -7.54 5.40
C ALA A 174 6.50 -6.04 5.54
N ALA A 175 5.45 -5.56 4.87
CA ALA A 175 5.00 -4.19 5.00
C ALA A 175 4.46 -3.87 6.40
N LEU A 176 3.80 -4.82 7.05
CA LEU A 176 3.18 -4.65 8.38
C LEU A 176 4.15 -4.81 9.55
N CYS A 177 5.28 -5.47 9.36
CA CYS A 177 6.16 -5.81 10.49
C CYS A 177 6.73 -4.58 11.22
N LEU A 178 6.73 -3.41 10.58
CA LEU A 178 7.10 -2.12 11.18
C LEU A 178 5.93 -1.37 11.81
N ASP A 179 4.75 -1.95 11.84
CA ASP A 179 3.52 -1.37 12.39
C ASP A 179 3.14 -0.01 11.76
N PRO A 180 3.05 0.08 10.41
CA PRO A 180 2.73 1.34 9.75
C PRO A 180 1.29 1.79 10.03
N ALA A 181 1.03 3.09 9.95
CA ALA A 181 -0.33 3.63 10.03
C ALA A 181 -1.09 3.47 8.71
N VAL A 182 -0.37 3.51 7.60
CA VAL A 182 -0.93 3.42 6.24
C VAL A 182 -0.25 2.32 5.47
N LEU A 183 -1.02 1.58 4.67
CA LEU A 183 -0.52 0.71 3.61
C LEU A 183 -0.74 1.38 2.25
N VAL A 184 0.31 1.44 1.45
CA VAL A 184 0.26 1.82 0.04
C VAL A 184 0.53 0.55 -0.78
N ALA A 185 -0.49 0.09 -1.52
CA ALA A 185 -0.43 -1.19 -2.22
C ALA A 185 -0.62 -1.02 -3.74
N ASP A 186 0.35 -1.47 -4.53
CA ASP A 186 0.29 -1.44 -5.99
C ASP A 186 0.01 -2.83 -6.54
N GLU A 187 -1.21 -3.02 -7.06
CA GLU A 187 -1.70 -4.26 -7.65
C GLU A 187 -1.53 -5.50 -6.70
N PRO A 188 -2.02 -5.43 -5.45
CA PRO A 188 -1.71 -6.41 -4.40
C PRO A 188 -2.24 -7.82 -4.66
N THR A 189 -3.11 -8.02 -5.64
CA THR A 189 -3.72 -9.32 -5.99
C THR A 189 -3.42 -9.74 -7.43
N LYS A 190 -2.55 -9.00 -8.12
CA LYS A 190 -2.30 -9.24 -9.55
C LYS A 190 -1.64 -10.60 -9.82
N GLY A 191 -2.24 -11.36 -10.73
CA GLY A 191 -1.71 -12.66 -11.14
C GLY A 191 -2.25 -13.84 -10.32
N LEU A 192 -3.13 -13.57 -9.36
CA LEU A 192 -3.86 -14.59 -8.62
C LEU A 192 -5.16 -14.97 -9.33
N ASP A 193 -5.62 -16.18 -9.08
CA ASP A 193 -6.97 -16.61 -9.44
C ASP A 193 -8.03 -15.94 -8.53
N GLU A 194 -9.28 -16.25 -8.74
CA GLU A 194 -10.39 -15.63 -7.99
C GLU A 194 -10.32 -15.96 -6.48
N ILE A 195 -9.92 -17.18 -6.12
CA ILE A 195 -9.84 -17.64 -4.72
C ILE A 195 -8.68 -16.93 -4.02
N GLY A 196 -7.49 -16.93 -4.60
CA GLY A 196 -6.32 -16.25 -4.06
C GLY A 196 -6.51 -14.73 -4.01
N THR A 197 -7.16 -14.13 -5.02
CA THR A 197 -7.53 -12.71 -5.01
C THR A 197 -8.44 -12.39 -3.81
N ALA A 198 -9.48 -13.19 -3.57
CA ALA A 198 -10.39 -12.98 -2.45
C ALA A 198 -9.70 -13.18 -1.09
N HIS A 199 -8.76 -14.13 -0.99
CA HIS A 199 -8.02 -14.37 0.24
C HIS A 199 -7.06 -13.21 0.56
N VAL A 200 -6.22 -12.80 -0.39
CA VAL A 200 -5.28 -11.69 -0.21
C VAL A 200 -6.02 -10.37 0.03
N ALA A 201 -7.12 -10.10 -0.69
CA ALA A 201 -7.93 -8.92 -0.47
C ALA A 201 -8.55 -8.90 0.94
N ARG A 202 -9.10 -10.04 1.41
CA ARG A 202 -9.59 -10.15 2.80
C ARG A 202 -8.48 -9.88 3.81
N ALA A 203 -7.30 -10.46 3.62
CA ALA A 203 -6.16 -10.23 4.50
C ALA A 203 -5.77 -8.74 4.53
N LEU A 204 -5.72 -8.07 3.37
CA LEU A 204 -5.40 -6.65 3.27
C LEU A 204 -6.45 -5.76 3.95
N PHE A 205 -7.75 -6.03 3.73
CA PHE A 205 -8.83 -5.18 4.23
C PHE A 205 -9.35 -5.57 5.63
N ALA A 206 -8.97 -6.73 6.17
CA ALA A 206 -9.24 -7.07 7.58
C ALA A 206 -8.40 -6.24 8.56
N LEU A 207 -7.34 -5.60 8.07
CA LEU A 207 -6.45 -4.78 8.89
C LEU A 207 -7.14 -3.48 9.32
N ASP A 208 -6.96 -3.13 10.58
CA ASP A 208 -7.37 -1.81 11.09
C ASP A 208 -6.31 -0.74 10.72
N ARG A 209 -6.20 -0.48 9.41
CA ARG A 209 -5.23 0.44 8.81
C ARG A 209 -5.88 1.27 7.73
N GLN A 210 -5.32 2.44 7.50
CA GLN A 210 -5.61 3.18 6.28
C GLN A 210 -4.92 2.49 5.09
N VAL A 211 -5.64 2.30 3.99
CA VAL A 211 -5.13 1.63 2.79
C VAL A 211 -5.37 2.50 1.57
N VAL A 212 -4.31 2.82 0.84
CA VAL A 212 -4.38 3.41 -0.51
C VAL A 212 -3.83 2.37 -1.48
N PHE A 213 -4.63 1.90 -2.41
CA PHE A 213 -4.21 0.83 -3.29
C PHE A 213 -4.59 1.06 -4.76
N ALA A 214 -3.72 0.62 -5.66
CA ALA A 214 -4.00 0.58 -7.09
C ALA A 214 -4.45 -0.81 -7.49
N THR A 215 -5.45 -0.88 -8.36
CA THR A 215 -5.93 -2.12 -8.96
C THR A 215 -6.55 -1.87 -10.34
N HIS A 216 -6.60 -2.91 -11.16
CA HIS A 216 -7.40 -2.96 -12.37
C HIS A 216 -8.68 -3.78 -12.19
N ASP A 217 -8.84 -4.42 -11.02
CA ASP A 217 -10.03 -5.20 -10.65
C ASP A 217 -11.13 -4.26 -10.14
N THR A 218 -12.09 -3.95 -11.03
CA THR A 218 -13.23 -3.09 -10.71
C THR A 218 -14.27 -3.78 -9.84
N ASP A 219 -14.34 -5.10 -9.87
CA ASP A 219 -15.30 -5.85 -9.06
C ASP A 219 -14.88 -5.83 -7.59
N MET A 220 -13.58 -5.95 -7.33
CA MET A 220 -13.04 -5.87 -5.97
C MET A 220 -13.42 -4.56 -5.27
N ILE A 221 -13.36 -3.41 -5.96
CA ILE A 221 -13.59 -2.12 -5.31
C ILE A 221 -15.06 -1.84 -4.99
N THR A 222 -15.99 -2.58 -5.59
CA THR A 222 -17.42 -2.43 -5.35
C THR A 222 -17.99 -3.44 -4.37
N ARG A 223 -17.18 -4.40 -3.90
CA ARG A 223 -17.61 -5.40 -2.91
C ARG A 223 -17.82 -4.76 -1.54
N PRO A 224 -19.05 -4.86 -0.96
CA PRO A 224 -19.37 -4.22 0.33
C PRO A 224 -18.47 -4.67 1.48
N GLU A 225 -18.03 -5.94 1.46
CA GLU A 225 -17.17 -6.52 2.51
C GLU A 225 -15.80 -5.85 2.62
N TYR A 226 -15.33 -5.20 1.55
CA TYR A 226 -14.05 -4.48 1.59
C TYR A 226 -14.21 -3.01 2.01
N ALA A 227 -15.44 -2.51 2.11
CA ALA A 227 -15.77 -1.17 2.59
C ALA A 227 -14.84 -0.09 2.04
N ILE A 228 -14.69 -0.04 0.70
CA ILE A 228 -13.90 1.00 0.03
C ILE A 228 -14.67 2.31 0.07
N ASP A 229 -14.06 3.36 0.65
CA ASP A 229 -14.74 4.65 0.87
C ASP A 229 -14.69 5.55 -0.35
N ARG A 230 -13.60 5.43 -1.13
CA ARG A 230 -13.29 6.38 -2.21
C ARG A 230 -12.56 5.68 -3.34
N ALA A 231 -12.83 6.10 -4.56
CA ALA A 231 -12.09 5.65 -5.73
C ALA A 231 -11.67 6.81 -6.63
N LEU A 232 -10.44 6.73 -7.13
CA LEU A 232 -9.86 7.63 -8.12
C LEU A 232 -9.73 6.88 -9.44
N LEU A 233 -10.21 7.47 -10.53
CA LEU A 233 -9.93 7.00 -11.89
C LEU A 233 -8.81 7.85 -12.49
N LEU A 234 -7.71 7.21 -12.86
CA LEU A 234 -6.60 7.84 -13.58
C LEU A 234 -6.59 7.43 -15.06
N ASP A 235 -6.32 8.40 -15.92
CA ASP A 235 -6.04 8.19 -17.34
C ASP A 235 -4.99 9.20 -17.82
N GLY A 236 -3.95 8.72 -18.53
CA GLY A 236 -2.87 9.57 -19.06
C GLY A 236 -2.23 10.48 -18.01
N GLY A 237 -2.03 10.00 -16.77
CA GLY A 237 -1.45 10.79 -15.68
C GLY A 237 -2.39 11.87 -15.09
N ARG A 238 -3.69 11.84 -15.37
CA ARG A 238 -4.69 12.77 -14.84
C ARG A 238 -5.76 12.06 -14.05
N ILE A 239 -6.26 12.70 -13.00
CA ILE A 239 -7.43 12.21 -12.25
C ILE A 239 -8.67 12.61 -13.06
N MET A 240 -9.33 11.62 -13.65
CA MET A 240 -10.55 11.79 -14.46
C MET A 240 -11.82 11.73 -13.62
N PHE A 241 -11.76 11.03 -12.49
CA PHE A 241 -12.86 10.90 -11.54
C PHE A 241 -12.34 10.73 -10.12
N ASN A 242 -13.10 11.24 -9.16
CA ASN A 242 -12.81 11.14 -7.74
C ASN A 242 -14.14 11.13 -6.97
N GLY A 243 -14.50 10.00 -6.39
CA GLY A 243 -15.79 9.85 -5.71
C GLY A 243 -16.06 8.42 -5.23
N SER A 244 -17.31 7.99 -5.28
CA SER A 244 -17.71 6.66 -4.84
C SER A 244 -17.11 5.56 -5.74
N PRO A 245 -16.83 4.34 -5.21
CA PRO A 245 -16.35 3.22 -6.01
C PRO A 245 -17.27 2.87 -7.18
N GLN A 246 -18.59 2.88 -6.97
CA GLN A 246 -19.60 2.56 -7.98
C GLN A 246 -19.58 3.54 -9.15
N ASP A 247 -19.50 4.84 -8.85
CA ASP A 247 -19.41 5.87 -9.89
C ASP A 247 -18.07 5.83 -10.63
N ALA A 248 -16.99 5.50 -9.92
CA ALA A 248 -15.66 5.32 -10.51
C ALA A 248 -15.66 4.17 -11.52
N VAL A 249 -16.29 3.02 -11.22
CA VAL A 249 -16.43 1.89 -12.15
C VAL A 249 -17.26 2.28 -13.36
N THR A 250 -18.34 3.05 -13.15
CA THR A 250 -19.15 3.58 -14.24
C THR A 250 -18.33 4.49 -15.17
N ALA A 251 -17.54 5.40 -14.58
CA ALA A 251 -16.64 6.29 -15.32
C ALA A 251 -15.58 5.51 -16.09
N TYR A 252 -14.98 4.47 -15.47
CA TYR A 252 -14.00 3.60 -16.09
C TYR A 252 -14.58 2.82 -17.29
N THR A 253 -15.79 2.25 -17.14
CA THR A 253 -16.49 1.54 -18.22
C THR A 253 -16.76 2.47 -19.41
N ASN A 254 -17.18 3.71 -19.13
CA ASN A 254 -17.40 4.73 -20.17
C ASN A 254 -16.10 5.13 -20.86
N LEU A 255 -14.97 5.22 -20.13
CA LEU A 255 -13.65 5.49 -20.70
C LEU A 255 -13.25 4.39 -21.69
N ILE A 256 -13.39 3.12 -21.29
CA ILE A 256 -13.06 1.97 -22.17
C ILE A 256 -13.92 1.97 -23.45
N ARG A 257 -15.24 2.24 -23.31
CA ARG A 257 -16.15 2.31 -24.46
C ARG A 257 -15.69 3.36 -25.46
N ARG A 258 -15.41 4.59 -24.99
CA ARG A 258 -14.90 5.68 -25.84
C ARG A 258 -13.61 5.34 -26.55
N MET A 259 -12.71 4.57 -25.91
CA MET A 259 -11.46 4.13 -26.54
C MET A 259 -11.70 3.13 -27.66
N ARG A 260 -12.64 2.19 -27.46
CA ARG A 260 -13.04 1.23 -28.50
C ARG A 260 -13.69 1.89 -29.71
N ASP A 261 -14.51 2.92 -29.46
CA ASP A 261 -15.21 3.66 -30.54
C ASP A 261 -14.25 4.54 -31.38
N ARG A 262 -13.01 4.77 -30.90
CA ARG A 262 -11.96 5.54 -31.58
C ARG A 262 -10.89 4.68 -32.26
N ALA A 263 -10.83 3.38 -31.97
CA ALA A 263 -9.88 2.42 -32.56
C ALA A 263 -10.45 1.74 -33.81
#